data_bd27852b1484883fad9733868c18b809
#
_entry.id   bd27852b1484883fad9733868c18b809
#
_cell.length_a   1.000
_cell.length_b   1.000
_cell.length_c   1.000
_cell.angle_alpha   90.00
_cell.angle_beta   90.00
_cell.angle_gamma   90.00
#
_symmetry.space_group_name_H-M   'P 1'
#
loop_
_entity.id
_entity.type
_entity.pdbx_description
1 polymer ?
#
loop_
_entity_poly.entity_id
_entity_poly.type
_entity_poly.pdbx_seq_one_letter_code
_entity_poly.pdbx_strand_id
1 'polypeptide(L)'
;VFGLPLTTATKQRTGEGPTTYLVQVFERASFELHPHDPRPYDVQLRRLGVEMLAAQGRDWQSFPKSDPNAPHYFPETGQAIAPEFWGFWSSHGLEFDGNKNGKSFAESLALFGMPISPAQWEQSSDGNSYLVQWFERARFEHHPEAPADFQVQLGLLGAELLSHAQAQAPTETPSGLLGVPPIEGACVQNAPPAAEGAQAWMTNPEPDTENQPNSVCVRLIIGGQAVKNAKVSMVMHYRRKDVKYGPIKTREDGVAEQGFYIGDRKLAQRNNAVLIDITITAPDGTIYTTTTSFTPRFAKN
;
A
#
# COMPACT_ATOMS: atom_id res chain seq x y z
N VAL A 1 0.82 6.04 15.08
CA VAL A 1 -0.19 4.98 15.00
C VAL A 1 -0.14 4.28 13.64
N PHE A 2 -0.16 5.00 12.51
CA PHE A 2 -0.30 4.42 11.17
C PHE A 2 1.00 3.88 10.55
N GLY A 3 2.15 4.37 10.99
CA GLY A 3 3.45 4.07 10.40
C GLY A 3 3.74 4.90 9.13
N LEU A 4 4.74 4.47 8.36
CA LEU A 4 5.15 5.13 7.11
C LEU A 4 4.25 4.69 5.94
N PRO A 5 4.04 5.55 4.91
CA PRO A 5 3.36 5.14 3.70
C PRO A 5 4.20 4.10 2.93
N LEU A 6 3.56 3.01 2.50
CA LEU A 6 4.19 1.93 1.74
C LEU A 6 3.89 2.02 0.24
N THR A 7 2.76 2.67 -0.12
CA THR A 7 2.36 2.84 -1.52
C THR A 7 2.06 4.30 -1.83
N THR A 8 2.06 4.65 -3.10
CA THR A 8 1.37 5.86 -3.58
C THR A 8 -0.14 5.64 -3.50
N ALA A 9 -0.90 6.74 -3.48
CA ALA A 9 -2.35 6.67 -3.55
C ALA A 9 -2.79 6.22 -4.95
N THR A 10 -3.56 5.13 -5.04
CA THR A 10 -4.04 4.55 -6.30
C THR A 10 -5.54 4.24 -6.23
N LYS A 11 -6.22 4.28 -7.38
CA LYS A 11 -7.62 3.86 -7.44
C LYS A 11 -7.70 2.34 -7.32
N GLN A 12 -8.42 1.87 -6.33
CA GLN A 12 -8.62 0.45 -6.06
C GLN A 12 -10.10 0.17 -5.83
N ARG A 13 -10.54 -0.99 -6.25
CA ARG A 13 -11.87 -1.52 -5.87
C ARG A 13 -11.74 -2.13 -4.48
N THR A 14 -12.53 -1.62 -3.54
CA THR A 14 -12.55 -2.09 -2.16
C THR A 14 -13.97 -2.52 -1.81
N GLY A 15 -14.09 -3.59 -0.99
CA GLY A 15 -15.37 -4.17 -0.65
C GLY A 15 -16.06 -4.90 -1.82
N GLU A 16 -17.34 -5.26 -1.62
CA GLU A 16 -18.12 -6.09 -2.55
C GLU A 16 -18.77 -5.30 -3.70
N GLY A 17 -18.72 -3.96 -3.64
CA GLY A 17 -19.38 -3.08 -4.60
C GLY A 17 -18.54 -2.81 -5.87
N PRO A 18 -19.13 -2.18 -6.91
CA PRO A 18 -18.41 -1.78 -8.13
C PRO A 18 -17.59 -0.51 -7.94
N THR A 19 -17.69 0.16 -6.79
CA THR A 19 -17.08 1.47 -6.54
C THR A 19 -15.57 1.34 -6.33
N THR A 20 -14.82 2.28 -6.93
CA THR A 20 -13.39 2.42 -6.72
C THR A 20 -13.11 3.67 -5.89
N TYR A 21 -12.23 3.52 -4.90
CA TYR A 21 -11.77 4.60 -4.05
C TYR A 21 -10.30 4.89 -4.30
N LEU A 22 -9.84 6.08 -3.95
CA LEU A 22 -8.42 6.38 -3.89
C LEU A 22 -7.90 5.80 -2.57
N VAL A 23 -6.95 4.85 -2.67
CA VAL A 23 -6.44 4.07 -1.54
C VAL A 23 -4.94 4.29 -1.40
N GLN A 24 -4.47 4.47 -0.17
CA GLN A 24 -3.05 4.49 0.17
C GLN A 24 -2.78 3.56 1.36
N VAL A 25 -1.80 2.67 1.21
CA VAL A 25 -1.42 1.72 2.26
C VAL A 25 -0.24 2.27 3.05
N PHE A 26 -0.33 2.17 4.37
CA PHE A 26 0.70 2.48 5.36
C PHE A 26 1.11 1.18 6.07
N GLU A 27 2.17 1.20 6.87
CA GLU A 27 2.65 0.00 7.57
C GLU A 27 1.55 -0.69 8.40
N ARG A 28 0.67 0.08 9.05
CA ARG A 28 -0.34 -0.43 9.99
C ARG A 28 -1.78 -0.14 9.60
N ALA A 29 -2.00 0.62 8.54
CA ALA A 29 -3.33 1.07 8.12
C ALA A 29 -3.44 1.20 6.60
N SER A 30 -4.66 1.29 6.11
CA SER A 30 -4.95 1.67 4.72
C SER A 30 -6.07 2.70 4.73
N PHE A 31 -5.85 3.80 4.02
CA PHE A 31 -6.80 4.91 3.91
C PHE A 31 -7.54 4.85 2.59
N GLU A 32 -8.83 5.17 2.65
CA GLU A 32 -9.71 5.32 1.50
C GLU A 32 -10.29 6.73 1.48
N LEU A 33 -10.24 7.37 0.32
CA LEU A 33 -10.90 8.66 0.13
C LEU A 33 -12.32 8.44 -0.39
N HIS A 34 -13.30 8.90 0.40
CA HIS A 34 -14.73 8.90 0.13
C HIS A 34 -15.21 10.34 -0.12
N PRO A 35 -15.03 10.91 -1.32
CA PRO A 35 -15.18 12.35 -1.56
C PRO A 35 -16.62 12.86 -1.43
N HIS A 36 -17.60 11.97 -1.32
CA HIS A 36 -19.00 12.31 -1.14
C HIS A 36 -19.44 12.33 0.33
N ASP A 37 -18.60 11.86 1.24
CA ASP A 37 -18.87 11.88 2.66
C ASP A 37 -18.46 13.23 3.27
N PRO A 38 -19.22 13.76 4.26
CA PRO A 38 -18.87 15.01 4.91
C PRO A 38 -17.60 14.84 5.76
N ARG A 39 -16.78 15.88 5.84
CA ARG A 39 -15.65 15.89 6.79
C ARG A 39 -16.15 15.76 8.23
N PRO A 40 -15.45 15.02 9.07
CA PRO A 40 -14.14 14.35 8.88
C PRO A 40 -14.22 12.91 8.34
N TYR A 41 -15.35 12.48 7.81
CA TYR A 41 -15.59 11.09 7.37
C TYR A 41 -15.22 10.85 5.90
N ASP A 42 -14.66 11.85 5.23
CA ASP A 42 -14.20 11.76 3.84
C ASP A 42 -12.93 10.91 3.67
N VAL A 43 -12.18 10.66 4.75
CA VAL A 43 -11.08 9.68 4.77
C VAL A 43 -11.40 8.59 5.77
N GLN A 44 -11.48 7.36 5.29
CA GLN A 44 -11.85 6.20 6.09
C GLN A 44 -10.70 5.20 6.17
N LEU A 45 -10.68 4.43 7.26
CA LEU A 45 -9.74 3.34 7.47
C LEU A 45 -10.35 2.02 7.02
N ARG A 46 -9.63 1.26 6.21
CA ARG A 46 -10.00 -0.11 5.83
C ARG A 46 -9.99 -1.04 7.02
N ARG A 47 -10.78 -2.10 6.91
CA ARG A 47 -10.88 -3.15 7.94
C ARG A 47 -9.75 -4.17 7.79
N LEU A 48 -8.48 -3.72 7.92
CA LEU A 48 -7.30 -4.55 7.65
C LEU A 48 -7.23 -5.80 8.52
N GLY A 49 -7.75 -5.77 9.76
CA GLY A 49 -7.82 -6.96 10.61
C GLY A 49 -8.71 -8.04 10.02
N VAL A 50 -9.89 -7.66 9.51
CA VAL A 50 -10.81 -8.58 8.83
C VAL A 50 -10.18 -9.11 7.54
N GLU A 51 -9.60 -8.21 6.74
CA GLU A 51 -8.98 -8.56 5.46
C GLU A 51 -7.80 -9.51 5.64
N MET A 52 -6.95 -9.28 6.66
CA MET A 52 -5.79 -10.12 6.93
C MET A 52 -6.20 -11.51 7.43
N LEU A 53 -7.19 -11.60 8.31
CA LEU A 53 -7.74 -12.90 8.73
C LEU A 53 -8.32 -13.67 7.53
N ALA A 54 -9.08 -12.99 6.67
CA ALA A 54 -9.60 -13.60 5.45
C ALA A 54 -8.48 -14.08 4.51
N ALA A 55 -7.43 -13.28 4.34
CA ALA A 55 -6.25 -13.65 3.55
C ALA A 55 -5.53 -14.88 4.11
N GLN A 56 -5.54 -15.07 5.43
CA GLN A 56 -5.03 -16.25 6.11
C GLN A 56 -5.99 -17.46 6.09
N GLY A 57 -7.16 -17.33 5.46
CA GLY A 57 -8.20 -18.36 5.47
C GLY A 57 -8.90 -18.53 6.81
N ARG A 58 -8.84 -17.53 7.68
CA ARG A 58 -9.43 -17.53 9.03
C ARG A 58 -10.72 -16.69 9.01
N ASP A 59 -11.84 -17.32 9.30
CA ASP A 59 -13.11 -16.61 9.49
C ASP A 59 -13.22 -16.11 10.93
N TRP A 60 -13.19 -14.78 11.11
CA TRP A 60 -13.31 -14.18 12.43
C TRP A 60 -14.65 -14.48 13.13
N GLN A 61 -15.72 -14.77 12.38
CA GLN A 61 -17.01 -15.11 12.93
C GLN A 61 -17.02 -16.48 13.61
N SER A 62 -16.08 -17.35 13.21
CA SER A 62 -15.90 -18.69 13.78
C SER A 62 -15.12 -18.73 15.10
N PHE A 63 -14.52 -17.62 15.52
CA PHE A 63 -13.78 -17.58 16.78
C PHE A 63 -14.70 -17.78 17.99
N PRO A 64 -14.20 -18.44 19.05
CA PRO A 64 -14.93 -18.59 20.31
C PRO A 64 -15.41 -17.24 20.82
N LYS A 65 -16.65 -17.16 21.31
CA LYS A 65 -17.22 -15.92 21.82
C LYS A 65 -16.80 -15.70 23.27
N SER A 66 -16.64 -14.43 23.64
CA SER A 66 -16.37 -14.01 25.02
C SER A 66 -17.62 -14.17 25.90
N ASP A 67 -17.43 -14.19 27.22
CA ASP A 67 -18.55 -14.10 28.17
C ASP A 67 -19.31 -12.78 27.96
N PRO A 68 -20.64 -12.81 27.70
CA PRO A 68 -21.42 -11.57 27.53
C PRO A 68 -21.41 -10.64 28.76
N ASN A 69 -21.04 -11.15 29.96
CA ASN A 69 -20.88 -10.35 31.15
C ASN A 69 -19.46 -9.82 31.37
N ALA A 70 -18.53 -10.13 30.47
CA ALA A 70 -17.17 -9.61 30.56
C ALA A 70 -17.14 -8.07 30.39
N PRO A 71 -16.24 -7.36 31.09
CA PRO A 71 -16.02 -5.94 30.83
C PRO A 71 -15.70 -5.67 29.35
N HIS A 72 -16.19 -4.53 28.85
CA HIS A 72 -15.90 -4.09 27.47
C HIS A 72 -16.33 -5.10 26.39
N TYR A 73 -17.47 -5.77 26.61
CA TYR A 73 -18.08 -6.69 25.67
C TYR A 73 -18.83 -5.94 24.57
N PHE A 74 -18.66 -6.42 23.33
CA PHE A 74 -19.30 -5.92 22.12
C PHE A 74 -20.28 -6.98 21.60
N PRO A 75 -21.59 -6.77 21.75
CA PRO A 75 -22.58 -7.76 21.31
C PRO A 75 -22.60 -7.98 19.79
N GLU A 76 -22.20 -6.98 19.01
CA GLU A 76 -22.16 -7.04 17.53
C GLU A 76 -21.15 -8.09 17.02
N THR A 77 -20.05 -8.29 17.73
CA THR A 77 -19.02 -9.26 17.38
C THR A 77 -19.00 -10.47 18.30
N GLY A 78 -19.64 -10.35 19.48
CA GLY A 78 -19.61 -11.36 20.53
C GLY A 78 -18.23 -11.46 21.20
N GLN A 79 -17.43 -10.39 21.19
CA GLN A 79 -16.09 -10.34 21.76
C GLN A 79 -15.97 -9.26 22.82
N ALA A 80 -15.15 -9.50 23.85
CA ALA A 80 -14.74 -8.48 24.82
C ALA A 80 -13.30 -8.05 24.55
N ILE A 81 -12.96 -6.79 24.81
CA ILE A 81 -11.57 -6.35 24.79
C ILE A 81 -10.87 -6.89 26.04
N ALA A 82 -9.75 -7.58 25.87
CA ALA A 82 -8.97 -8.11 26.97
C ALA A 82 -8.38 -6.99 27.85
N PRO A 83 -8.22 -7.22 29.16
CA PRO A 83 -7.74 -6.20 30.09
C PRO A 83 -6.41 -5.57 29.69
N GLU A 84 -5.50 -6.34 29.09
CA GLU A 84 -4.20 -5.91 28.61
C GLU A 84 -4.29 -4.85 27.51
N PHE A 85 -5.38 -4.85 26.74
CA PHE A 85 -5.56 -3.99 25.56
C PHE A 85 -6.53 -2.82 25.80
N TRP A 86 -7.39 -2.91 26.82
CA TRP A 86 -8.41 -1.88 27.05
C TRP A 86 -7.83 -0.48 27.25
N GLY A 87 -6.77 -0.37 28.06
CA GLY A 87 -6.13 0.92 28.33
C GLY A 87 -5.63 1.59 27.05
N PHE A 88 -5.01 0.83 26.16
CA PHE A 88 -4.53 1.33 24.88
C PHE A 88 -5.70 1.69 23.95
N TRP A 89 -6.67 0.80 23.79
CA TRP A 89 -7.82 1.03 22.93
C TRP A 89 -8.60 2.29 23.32
N SER A 90 -8.87 2.48 24.63
CA SER A 90 -9.68 3.60 25.12
C SER A 90 -8.96 4.95 25.18
N SER A 91 -7.62 4.94 25.16
CA SER A 91 -6.80 6.16 25.19
C SER A 91 -6.37 6.65 23.81
N HIS A 92 -6.57 5.86 22.75
CA HIS A 92 -6.20 6.21 21.36
C HIS A 92 -7.45 6.25 20.48
N GLY A 93 -7.51 7.20 19.55
CA GLY A 93 -8.65 7.38 18.66
C GLY A 93 -8.32 8.38 17.54
N LEU A 94 -9.19 8.47 16.56
CA LEU A 94 -9.19 9.57 15.61
C LEU A 94 -9.61 10.86 16.34
N GLU A 95 -9.42 12.00 15.69
CA GLU A 95 -9.76 13.30 16.28
C GLU A 95 -11.03 13.83 15.62
N PHE A 96 -12.15 13.83 16.36
CA PHE A 96 -13.45 14.29 15.83
C PHE A 96 -14.04 15.50 16.57
N ASP A 97 -13.71 15.68 17.83
CA ASP A 97 -14.40 16.64 18.71
C ASP A 97 -13.52 17.81 19.19
N GLY A 98 -12.23 17.82 18.83
CA GLY A 98 -11.26 18.83 19.26
C GLY A 98 -10.80 18.68 20.72
N ASN A 99 -11.21 17.63 21.43
CA ASN A 99 -10.83 17.39 22.81
C ASN A 99 -9.46 16.70 22.90
N LYS A 100 -8.43 17.47 23.19
CA LYS A 100 -7.06 16.96 23.33
C LYS A 100 -6.77 16.20 24.62
N ASN A 101 -7.70 16.23 25.59
CA ASN A 101 -7.48 15.66 26.93
C ASN A 101 -7.98 14.23 27.10
N GLY A 102 -8.42 13.59 26.03
CA GLY A 102 -8.91 12.22 26.03
C GLY A 102 -9.47 11.82 24.69
N LYS A 103 -9.84 10.57 24.55
CA LYS A 103 -10.51 10.06 23.36
C LYS A 103 -11.90 9.55 23.70
N SER A 104 -12.87 9.88 22.87
CA SER A 104 -14.22 9.35 22.97
C SER A 104 -14.27 7.91 22.48
N PHE A 105 -15.27 7.15 22.94
CA PHE A 105 -15.53 5.79 22.45
C PHE A 105 -15.67 5.75 20.92
N ALA A 106 -16.36 6.74 20.33
CA ALA A 106 -16.53 6.84 18.88
C ALA A 106 -15.20 7.02 18.13
N GLU A 107 -14.27 7.81 18.69
CA GLU A 107 -12.94 8.02 18.10
C GLU A 107 -12.07 6.77 18.17
N SER A 108 -12.09 6.04 19.28
CA SER A 108 -11.39 4.77 19.44
C SER A 108 -11.97 3.69 18.51
N LEU A 109 -13.29 3.62 18.42
CA LEU A 109 -13.99 2.72 17.50
C LEU A 109 -13.67 3.04 16.04
N ALA A 110 -13.59 4.31 15.67
CA ALA A 110 -13.24 4.72 14.32
C ALA A 110 -11.80 4.35 13.95
N LEU A 111 -10.87 4.41 14.91
CA LEU A 111 -9.47 4.07 14.68
C LEU A 111 -9.24 2.56 14.60
N PHE A 112 -9.76 1.78 15.56
CA PHE A 112 -9.42 0.37 15.70
C PHE A 112 -10.56 -0.58 15.28
N GLY A 113 -11.78 -0.12 15.32
CA GLY A 113 -12.96 -0.97 15.19
C GLY A 113 -13.26 -1.77 16.45
N MET A 114 -14.22 -2.68 16.32
CA MET A 114 -14.60 -3.62 17.37
C MET A 114 -13.61 -4.77 17.47
N PRO A 115 -13.45 -5.41 18.67
CA PRO A 115 -12.71 -6.66 18.77
C PRO A 115 -13.43 -7.76 17.95
N ILE A 116 -12.67 -8.56 17.20
CA ILE A 116 -13.18 -9.64 16.35
C ILE A 116 -12.60 -11.02 16.72
N SER A 117 -11.72 -11.07 17.73
CA SER A 117 -11.21 -12.32 18.31
C SER A 117 -11.12 -12.23 19.83
N PRO A 118 -11.08 -13.36 20.56
CA PRO A 118 -10.53 -13.36 21.90
C PRO A 118 -9.04 -13.02 21.85
N ALA A 119 -8.45 -12.61 22.99
CA ALA A 119 -7.00 -12.53 23.13
C ALA A 119 -6.40 -13.95 23.13
N GLN A 120 -5.36 -14.17 22.33
CA GLN A 120 -4.72 -15.49 22.16
C GLN A 120 -3.24 -15.33 21.83
N TRP A 121 -2.44 -16.37 22.08
CA TRP A 121 -1.04 -16.37 21.73
C TRP A 121 -0.87 -16.67 20.25
N GLU A 122 -0.22 -15.77 19.52
CA GLU A 122 0.09 -15.91 18.11
C GLU A 122 1.55 -15.55 17.84
N GLN A 123 2.14 -16.16 16.79
CA GLN A 123 3.45 -15.77 16.29
C GLN A 123 3.31 -14.50 15.46
N SER A 124 4.10 -13.48 15.80
CA SER A 124 4.17 -12.23 15.04
C SER A 124 5.19 -12.30 13.90
N SER A 125 5.23 -11.27 13.07
CA SER A 125 6.11 -11.17 11.90
C SER A 125 7.62 -11.18 12.24
N ASP A 126 7.97 -10.88 13.49
CA ASP A 126 9.34 -10.97 14.02
C ASP A 126 9.77 -12.38 14.45
N GLY A 127 8.85 -13.36 14.37
CA GLY A 127 9.07 -14.75 14.75
C GLY A 127 8.84 -15.07 16.24
N ASN A 128 8.57 -14.06 17.07
CA ASN A 128 8.24 -14.25 18.47
C ASN A 128 6.73 -14.46 18.67
N SER A 129 6.34 -15.05 19.81
CA SER A 129 4.94 -15.23 20.17
C SER A 129 4.51 -14.19 21.20
N TYR A 130 3.39 -13.52 20.93
CA TYR A 130 2.81 -12.50 21.79
C TYR A 130 1.35 -12.84 22.11
N LEU A 131 0.81 -12.28 23.18
CA LEU A 131 -0.62 -12.23 23.39
C LEU A 131 -1.19 -11.22 22.38
N VAL A 132 -2.11 -11.66 21.54
CA VAL A 132 -2.65 -10.90 20.40
C VAL A 132 -4.16 -10.82 20.50
N GLN A 133 -4.74 -9.68 20.15
CA GLN A 133 -6.17 -9.55 19.91
C GLN A 133 -6.42 -8.83 18.60
N TRP A 134 -7.30 -9.40 17.77
CA TRP A 134 -7.70 -8.83 16.51
C TRP A 134 -8.89 -7.90 16.65
N PHE A 135 -8.78 -6.75 16.02
CA PHE A 135 -9.81 -5.75 15.85
C PHE A 135 -10.14 -5.61 14.37
N GLU A 136 -11.28 -5.01 14.03
CA GLU A 136 -11.66 -4.85 12.62
C GLU A 136 -10.58 -4.17 11.76
N ARG A 137 -9.84 -3.21 12.32
CA ARG A 137 -8.87 -2.37 11.61
C ARG A 137 -7.43 -2.57 12.06
N ALA A 138 -7.20 -3.30 13.15
CA ALA A 138 -5.88 -3.43 13.77
C ALA A 138 -5.69 -4.82 14.38
N ARG A 139 -4.44 -5.19 14.63
CA ARG A 139 -4.03 -6.28 15.51
C ARG A 139 -3.22 -5.68 16.65
N PHE A 140 -3.63 -5.93 17.89
CA PHE A 140 -2.89 -5.53 19.08
C PHE A 140 -2.02 -6.68 19.55
N GLU A 141 -0.79 -6.36 19.94
CA GLU A 141 0.23 -7.29 20.42
C GLU A 141 0.75 -6.79 21.77
N HIS A 142 0.74 -7.66 22.80
CA HIS A 142 1.24 -7.33 24.12
C HIS A 142 2.70 -7.73 24.26
N HIS A 143 3.55 -6.74 24.48
CA HIS A 143 5.00 -6.82 24.63
C HIS A 143 5.40 -6.48 26.07
N PRO A 144 5.28 -7.42 27.02
CA PRO A 144 5.53 -7.13 28.45
C PRO A 144 6.99 -6.75 28.73
N GLU A 145 7.92 -7.09 27.82
CA GLU A 145 9.33 -6.73 27.88
C GLU A 145 9.61 -5.26 27.54
N ALA A 146 8.67 -4.58 26.90
CA ALA A 146 8.80 -3.17 26.49
C ALA A 146 8.49 -2.23 27.68
N PRO A 147 8.99 -0.97 27.67
CA PRO A 147 8.57 0.05 28.63
C PRO A 147 7.04 0.21 28.67
N ALA A 148 6.49 0.58 29.84
CA ALA A 148 5.03 0.59 30.10
C ALA A 148 4.19 1.26 29.00
N ASP A 149 4.64 2.40 28.47
CA ASP A 149 3.93 3.14 27.41
C ASP A 149 3.97 2.45 26.04
N PHE A 150 4.78 1.41 25.86
CA PHE A 150 5.01 0.69 24.60
C PHE A 150 4.68 -0.80 24.71
N GLN A 151 4.02 -1.24 25.79
CA GLN A 151 3.66 -2.63 25.96
C GLN A 151 2.56 -3.11 25.03
N VAL A 152 1.72 -2.22 24.53
CA VAL A 152 0.78 -2.54 23.44
C VAL A 152 1.29 -1.96 22.15
N GLN A 153 1.57 -2.83 21.19
CA GLN A 153 2.00 -2.45 19.84
C GLN A 153 0.97 -2.88 18.81
N LEU A 154 1.00 -2.20 17.67
CA LEU A 154 0.12 -2.52 16.55
C LEU A 154 0.88 -3.35 15.53
N GLY A 155 0.31 -4.48 15.16
CA GLY A 155 0.82 -5.31 14.06
C GLY A 155 0.92 -4.54 12.74
N LEU A 156 1.87 -4.91 11.89
CA LEU A 156 2.17 -4.26 10.61
C LEU A 156 1.21 -4.74 9.50
N LEU A 157 -0.11 -4.69 9.75
CA LEU A 157 -1.12 -5.30 8.89
C LEU A 157 -1.09 -4.80 7.44
N GLY A 158 -0.78 -3.54 7.20
CA GLY A 158 -0.64 -3.01 5.86
C GLY A 158 0.54 -3.63 5.11
N ALA A 159 1.70 -3.75 5.78
CA ALA A 159 2.87 -4.40 5.22
C ALA A 159 2.66 -5.91 5.02
N GLU A 160 2.05 -6.57 6.01
CA GLU A 160 1.75 -8.01 5.96
C GLU A 160 0.77 -8.33 4.83
N LEU A 161 -0.31 -7.53 4.66
CA LEU A 161 -1.29 -7.75 3.59
C LEU A 161 -0.68 -7.54 2.19
N LEU A 162 0.19 -6.53 2.03
CA LEU A 162 0.93 -6.34 0.78
C LEU A 162 1.86 -7.52 0.49
N SER A 163 2.61 -8.00 1.50
CA SER A 163 3.49 -9.17 1.37
C SER A 163 2.70 -10.43 1.08
N HIS A 164 1.55 -10.62 1.73
CA HIS A 164 0.67 -11.75 1.51
C HIS A 164 0.07 -11.75 0.09
N ALA A 165 -0.35 -10.59 -0.39
CA ALA A 165 -0.82 -10.42 -1.76
C ALA A 165 0.30 -10.72 -2.79
N GLN A 166 1.55 -10.35 -2.49
CA GLN A 166 2.71 -10.68 -3.31
C GLN A 166 3.06 -12.19 -3.25
N ALA A 167 2.94 -12.82 -2.08
CA ALA A 167 3.21 -14.25 -1.90
C ALA A 167 2.10 -15.14 -2.49
N GLN A 168 0.86 -14.67 -2.50
CA GLN A 168 -0.27 -15.33 -3.17
C GLN A 168 -0.40 -14.97 -4.65
N ALA A 169 0.29 -13.93 -5.11
CA ALA A 169 0.54 -13.77 -6.53
C ALA A 169 1.23 -15.08 -6.97
N PRO A 170 0.62 -15.84 -7.89
CA PRO A 170 1.14 -17.14 -8.25
C PRO A 170 2.62 -17.00 -8.58
N THR A 171 3.47 -17.88 -8.04
CA THR A 171 4.85 -18.12 -8.51
C THR A 171 4.82 -18.82 -9.87
N GLU A 172 3.67 -18.82 -10.50
CA GLU A 172 3.59 -19.00 -11.92
C GLU A 172 4.22 -17.75 -12.54
N THR A 173 5.30 -17.93 -13.29
CA THR A 173 5.52 -17.12 -14.51
C THR A 173 4.14 -16.76 -14.98
N PRO A 174 3.71 -15.48 -14.98
CA PRO A 174 2.30 -15.16 -15.23
C PRO A 174 1.96 -15.62 -16.64
N SER A 175 1.45 -16.82 -16.71
CA SER A 175 0.72 -17.38 -17.85
C SER A 175 -0.68 -16.77 -17.87
N GLY A 176 -0.83 -15.58 -17.28
CA GLY A 176 -2.11 -14.95 -17.00
C GLY A 176 -2.63 -14.02 -18.08
N LEU A 177 -1.78 -13.63 -19.01
CA LEU A 177 -2.18 -12.97 -20.25
C LEU A 177 -1.61 -13.77 -21.41
N LEU A 178 -2.30 -14.87 -21.76
CA LEU A 178 -2.01 -15.64 -22.94
C LEU A 178 -1.93 -14.70 -24.15
N GLY A 179 -0.71 -14.44 -24.64
CA GLY A 179 -0.47 -13.60 -25.81
C GLY A 179 0.32 -12.31 -25.58
N VAL A 180 0.68 -11.96 -24.36
CA VAL A 180 1.62 -10.83 -24.13
C VAL A 180 3.04 -11.32 -24.39
N PRO A 181 3.75 -10.74 -25.37
CA PRO A 181 5.13 -11.11 -25.64
C PRO A 181 6.06 -10.86 -24.45
N PRO A 182 7.18 -11.62 -24.31
CA PRO A 182 8.17 -11.35 -23.29
C PRO A 182 8.80 -9.97 -23.48
N ILE A 183 9.13 -9.31 -22.36
CA ILE A 183 9.78 -8.00 -22.37
C ILE A 183 11.23 -8.16 -22.84
N GLU A 184 11.69 -7.27 -23.72
CA GLU A 184 13.06 -7.25 -24.22
C GLU A 184 13.86 -6.03 -23.72
N GLY A 185 15.19 -6.16 -23.77
CA GLY A 185 16.11 -5.07 -23.45
C GLY A 185 16.24 -4.78 -21.95
N ALA A 186 16.63 -3.55 -21.60
CA ALA A 186 16.89 -3.15 -20.22
C ALA A 186 15.64 -3.23 -19.33
N CYS A 187 14.47 -3.11 -19.93
CA CYS A 187 13.18 -3.15 -19.22
C CYS A 187 12.81 -4.52 -18.60
N VAL A 188 13.58 -5.58 -18.88
CA VAL A 188 13.46 -6.87 -18.16
C VAL A 188 13.83 -6.70 -16.69
N GLN A 189 14.75 -5.77 -16.38
CA GLN A 189 15.18 -5.50 -15.00
C GLN A 189 14.05 -4.84 -14.21
N ASN A 190 13.74 -5.40 -13.04
CA ASN A 190 12.70 -4.93 -12.13
C ASN A 190 11.30 -4.83 -12.77
N ALA A 191 11.04 -5.56 -13.85
CA ALA A 191 9.73 -5.58 -14.49
C ALA A 191 8.69 -6.17 -13.53
N PRO A 192 7.59 -5.44 -13.25
CA PRO A 192 6.49 -6.01 -12.48
C PRO A 192 5.77 -7.10 -13.29
N PRO A 193 5.06 -8.03 -12.64
CA PRO A 193 4.15 -8.93 -13.32
C PRO A 193 3.22 -8.17 -14.27
N ALA A 194 2.90 -8.78 -15.41
CA ALA A 194 1.99 -8.17 -16.38
C ALA A 194 0.59 -7.99 -15.77
N ALA A 195 0.04 -6.79 -15.85
CA ALA A 195 -1.30 -6.47 -15.37
C ALA A 195 -2.03 -5.57 -16.37
N GLU A 196 -3.34 -5.63 -16.34
CA GLU A 196 -4.22 -4.80 -17.16
C GLU A 196 -3.98 -3.31 -16.88
N GLY A 197 -3.99 -2.48 -17.92
CA GLY A 197 -3.77 -1.05 -17.85
C GLY A 197 -2.32 -0.62 -18.01
N ALA A 198 -2.00 0.56 -17.48
CA ALA A 198 -0.69 1.19 -17.58
C ALA A 198 0.18 0.84 -16.37
N GLN A 199 1.40 0.35 -16.63
CA GLN A 199 2.41 0.06 -15.61
C GLN A 199 3.69 0.83 -15.92
N ALA A 200 4.41 1.27 -14.88
CA ALA A 200 5.72 1.89 -15.05
C ALA A 200 6.69 1.44 -13.95
N TRP A 201 7.97 1.31 -14.31
CA TRP A 201 9.03 0.94 -13.39
C TRP A 201 10.39 1.53 -13.83
N MET A 202 11.35 1.48 -12.93
CA MET A 202 12.73 1.89 -13.18
C MET A 202 13.64 0.66 -13.31
N THR A 203 14.60 0.70 -14.23
CA THR A 203 15.64 -0.33 -14.32
C THR A 203 16.59 -0.28 -13.13
N ASN A 204 16.81 0.92 -12.56
CA ASN A 204 17.50 1.12 -11.29
C ASN A 204 16.76 2.17 -10.45
N PRO A 205 15.94 1.77 -9.45
CA PRO A 205 15.19 2.70 -8.62
C PRO A 205 16.05 3.45 -7.59
N GLU A 206 17.26 2.98 -7.30
CA GLU A 206 18.18 3.59 -6.33
C GLU A 206 19.59 3.78 -6.90
N PRO A 207 19.76 4.63 -7.92
CA PRO A 207 21.06 4.84 -8.56
C PRO A 207 22.07 5.46 -7.58
N ASP A 208 23.27 4.88 -7.55
CA ASP A 208 24.35 5.26 -6.62
C ASP A 208 25.42 6.15 -7.28
N THR A 209 25.42 6.27 -8.60
CA THR A 209 26.35 7.10 -9.36
C THR A 209 25.61 7.98 -10.38
N GLU A 210 26.22 9.15 -10.71
CA GLU A 210 25.64 10.13 -11.64
C GLU A 210 25.66 9.67 -13.10
N ASN A 211 26.70 8.93 -13.46
CA ASN A 211 26.95 8.53 -14.84
C ASN A 211 26.41 7.13 -15.17
N GLN A 212 25.66 6.53 -14.26
CA GLN A 212 25.05 5.24 -14.52
C GLN A 212 23.84 5.43 -15.43
N PRO A 213 23.75 4.70 -16.54
CA PRO A 213 22.55 4.72 -17.38
C PRO A 213 21.37 4.15 -16.59
N ASN A 214 20.23 4.78 -16.73
CA ASN A 214 18.97 4.35 -16.11
C ASN A 214 17.86 4.47 -17.15
N SER A 215 16.82 3.67 -17.01
CA SER A 215 15.66 3.73 -17.91
C SER A 215 14.35 3.76 -17.13
N VAL A 216 13.41 4.56 -17.61
CA VAL A 216 12.00 4.46 -17.29
C VAL A 216 11.37 3.51 -18.28
N CYS A 217 10.75 2.47 -17.79
CA CYS A 217 10.02 1.49 -18.55
C CYS A 217 8.52 1.66 -18.33
N VAL A 218 7.76 1.60 -19.40
CA VAL A 218 6.30 1.78 -19.38
C VAL A 218 5.66 0.69 -20.19
N ARG A 219 4.66 -0.01 -19.66
CA ARG A 219 3.90 -1.04 -20.36
C ARG A 219 2.43 -0.71 -20.37
N LEU A 220 1.77 -0.91 -21.50
CA LEU A 220 0.31 -0.79 -21.64
C LEU A 220 -0.27 -2.12 -22.10
N ILE A 221 -1.25 -2.64 -21.35
CA ILE A 221 -2.01 -3.84 -21.67
C ILE A 221 -3.49 -3.47 -21.63
N ILE A 222 -4.24 -3.85 -22.66
CA ILE A 222 -5.68 -3.60 -22.78
C ILE A 222 -6.36 -4.89 -23.23
N GLY A 223 -7.35 -5.35 -22.49
CA GLY A 223 -8.06 -6.60 -22.79
C GLY A 223 -7.15 -7.82 -22.82
N GLY A 224 -6.13 -7.84 -21.94
CA GLY A 224 -5.16 -8.92 -21.87
C GLY A 224 -4.11 -8.92 -22.98
N GLN A 225 -4.04 -7.90 -23.83
CA GLN A 225 -3.11 -7.81 -24.94
C GLN A 225 -2.17 -6.61 -24.80
N ALA A 226 -0.90 -6.80 -25.19
CA ALA A 226 0.08 -5.75 -25.26
C ALA A 226 -0.28 -4.72 -26.34
N VAL A 227 -0.26 -3.43 -25.99
CA VAL A 227 -0.63 -2.35 -26.91
C VAL A 227 0.60 -1.78 -27.59
N LYS A 228 0.77 -2.07 -28.87
CA LYS A 228 1.81 -1.51 -29.73
C LYS A 228 1.47 -0.09 -30.19
N ASN A 229 2.48 0.72 -30.44
CA ASN A 229 2.38 2.07 -30.99
C ASN A 229 1.64 3.10 -30.11
N ALA A 230 1.38 2.80 -28.84
CA ALA A 230 0.92 3.81 -27.89
C ALA A 230 2.01 4.87 -27.70
N LYS A 231 1.63 6.15 -27.72
CA LYS A 231 2.55 7.28 -27.51
C LYS A 231 2.73 7.52 -26.00
N VAL A 232 3.99 7.51 -25.54
CA VAL A 232 4.34 7.69 -24.13
C VAL A 232 5.11 8.99 -23.98
N SER A 233 4.61 9.89 -23.15
CA SER A 233 5.27 11.11 -22.70
C SER A 233 5.43 11.10 -21.20
N MET A 234 6.53 11.66 -20.69
CA MET A 234 6.78 11.68 -19.25
C MET A 234 7.39 13.00 -18.79
N VAL A 235 7.12 13.32 -17.52
CA VAL A 235 7.65 14.50 -16.84
C VAL A 235 8.34 14.05 -15.57
N MET A 236 9.65 14.27 -15.48
CA MET A 236 10.44 14.02 -14.27
C MET A 236 10.50 15.29 -13.43
N HIS A 237 10.03 15.20 -12.20
CA HIS A 237 9.93 16.34 -11.26
C HIS A 237 11.19 16.43 -10.39
N TYR A 238 12.20 17.11 -10.88
CA TYR A 238 13.35 17.46 -10.06
C TYR A 238 13.03 18.68 -9.17
N ARG A 239 13.71 18.79 -8.05
CA ARG A 239 13.46 19.85 -7.07
C ARG A 239 13.41 21.28 -7.64
N ARG A 240 14.17 21.56 -8.69
CA ARG A 240 14.31 22.93 -9.25
C ARG A 240 13.70 23.10 -10.63
N LYS A 241 13.42 22.04 -11.34
CA LYS A 241 12.83 22.06 -12.68
C LYS A 241 12.23 20.72 -13.07
N ASP A 242 11.26 20.75 -13.91
CA ASP A 242 10.73 19.59 -14.60
C ASP A 242 11.53 19.30 -15.88
N VAL A 243 11.76 18.02 -16.15
CA VAL A 243 12.37 17.56 -17.40
C VAL A 243 11.36 16.67 -18.12
N LYS A 244 11.08 17.03 -19.38
CA LYS A 244 10.11 16.32 -20.22
C LYS A 244 10.83 15.39 -21.20
N TYR A 245 10.28 14.19 -21.37
CA TYR A 245 10.74 13.18 -22.33
C TYR A 245 9.60 12.69 -23.18
N GLY A 246 9.93 12.22 -24.39
CA GLY A 246 8.99 11.66 -25.34
C GLY A 246 8.44 12.70 -26.33
N PRO A 247 7.42 12.36 -27.15
CA PRO A 247 6.77 11.05 -27.12
C PRO A 247 7.63 9.94 -27.72
N ILE A 248 7.71 8.80 -27.05
CA ILE A 248 8.22 7.53 -27.55
C ILE A 248 7.03 6.57 -27.80
N LYS A 249 7.27 5.43 -28.45
CA LYS A 249 6.19 4.48 -28.75
C LYS A 249 6.45 3.12 -28.10
N THR A 250 5.37 2.47 -27.68
CA THR A 250 5.42 1.08 -27.23
C THR A 250 5.72 0.13 -28.40
N ARG A 251 6.49 -0.93 -28.10
CA ARG A 251 6.86 -2.02 -29.03
C ARG A 251 5.74 -3.08 -29.09
N GLU A 252 6.04 -4.23 -29.73
CA GLU A 252 5.14 -5.41 -29.81
C GLU A 252 4.79 -5.99 -28.43
N ASP A 253 5.73 -5.91 -27.48
CA ASP A 253 5.56 -6.33 -26.09
C ASP A 253 4.74 -5.34 -25.22
N GLY A 254 4.24 -4.27 -25.85
CA GLY A 254 3.52 -3.18 -25.17
C GLY A 254 4.41 -2.26 -24.35
N VAL A 255 5.75 -2.42 -24.44
CA VAL A 255 6.71 -1.67 -23.61
C VAL A 255 7.34 -0.53 -24.40
N ALA A 256 7.47 0.62 -23.75
CA ALA A 256 8.30 1.74 -24.17
C ALA A 256 9.42 1.95 -23.15
N GLU A 257 10.62 2.27 -23.62
CA GLU A 257 11.80 2.51 -22.81
C GLU A 257 12.36 3.90 -23.06
N GLN A 258 12.54 4.69 -22.01
CA GLN A 258 13.22 5.99 -22.05
C GLN A 258 14.48 5.94 -21.21
N GLY A 259 15.63 5.84 -21.88
CA GLY A 259 16.93 5.94 -21.21
C GLY A 259 17.27 7.40 -20.84
N PHE A 260 17.98 7.59 -19.73
CA PHE A 260 18.51 8.87 -19.29
C PHE A 260 19.73 8.68 -18.37
N TYR A 261 20.47 9.78 -18.18
CA TYR A 261 21.52 9.89 -17.15
C TYR A 261 21.10 10.91 -16.12
N ILE A 262 21.38 10.66 -14.85
CA ILE A 262 20.98 11.56 -13.77
C ILE A 262 21.77 12.88 -13.80
N GLY A 263 22.93 12.91 -14.37
CA GLY A 263 23.75 13.99 -14.91
C GLY A 263 24.09 15.21 -14.04
N ASP A 264 23.32 15.58 -13.03
CA ASP A 264 23.58 16.75 -12.20
C ASP A 264 23.08 16.54 -10.76
N ARG A 265 24.01 16.39 -9.80
CA ARG A 265 23.72 16.30 -8.36
C ARG A 265 22.92 17.49 -7.83
N LYS A 266 22.95 18.65 -8.52
CA LYS A 266 22.14 19.81 -8.13
C LYS A 266 20.66 19.63 -8.47
N LEU A 267 20.35 18.78 -9.44
CA LEU A 267 18.96 18.45 -9.83
C LEU A 267 18.42 17.27 -9.02
N ALA A 268 19.19 16.17 -8.96
CA ALA A 268 18.82 14.95 -8.26
C ALA A 268 19.59 14.85 -6.93
N GLN A 269 19.02 15.35 -5.86
CA GLN A 269 19.68 15.31 -4.55
C GLN A 269 19.58 13.93 -3.91
N ARG A 270 20.65 13.51 -3.22
CA ARG A 270 20.72 12.27 -2.46
C ARG A 270 19.50 12.12 -1.54
N ASN A 271 18.92 10.93 -1.52
CA ASN A 271 17.77 10.54 -0.71
C ASN A 271 16.47 11.35 -0.96
N ASN A 272 16.42 12.16 -2.02
CA ASN A 272 15.18 12.80 -2.46
C ASN A 272 14.62 12.04 -3.66
N ALA A 273 13.41 11.50 -3.53
CA ALA A 273 12.73 10.85 -4.63
C ALA A 273 12.45 11.86 -5.76
N VAL A 274 12.72 11.43 -6.98
CA VAL A 274 12.31 12.12 -8.21
C VAL A 274 11.09 11.40 -8.74
N LEU A 275 9.94 12.06 -8.67
CA LEU A 275 8.69 11.54 -9.20
C LEU A 275 8.66 11.69 -10.72
N ILE A 276 8.05 10.74 -11.40
CA ILE A 276 7.90 10.72 -12.86
C ILE A 276 6.43 10.49 -13.18
N ASP A 277 5.78 11.52 -13.71
CA ASP A 277 4.43 11.41 -14.24
C ASP A 277 4.47 10.95 -15.69
N ILE A 278 3.65 9.98 -16.04
CA ILE A 278 3.64 9.33 -17.35
C ILE A 278 2.24 9.39 -17.93
N THR A 279 2.16 9.87 -19.16
CA THR A 279 0.94 9.90 -19.96
C THR A 279 1.12 9.00 -21.18
N ILE A 280 0.20 8.08 -21.38
CA ILE A 280 0.18 7.13 -22.48
C ILE A 280 -1.07 7.37 -23.31
N THR A 281 -0.91 7.67 -24.59
CA THR A 281 -2.03 7.78 -25.54
C THR A 281 -2.05 6.52 -26.40
N ALA A 282 -3.06 5.70 -26.23
CA ALA A 282 -3.28 4.50 -27.04
C ALA A 282 -3.59 4.88 -28.51
N PRO A 283 -3.46 3.95 -29.47
CA PRO A 283 -3.73 4.23 -30.89
C PRO A 283 -5.16 4.69 -31.19
N ASP A 284 -6.12 4.33 -30.36
CA ASP A 284 -7.52 4.77 -30.43
C ASP A 284 -7.78 6.16 -29.84
N GLY A 285 -6.74 6.81 -29.28
CA GLY A 285 -6.83 8.11 -28.63
C GLY A 285 -7.12 8.07 -27.15
N THR A 286 -7.37 6.90 -26.55
CA THR A 286 -7.59 6.75 -25.10
C THR A 286 -6.32 7.12 -24.34
N ILE A 287 -6.49 7.88 -23.24
CA ILE A 287 -5.38 8.34 -22.41
C ILE A 287 -5.33 7.53 -21.11
N TYR A 288 -4.16 6.99 -20.83
CA TYR A 288 -3.81 6.32 -19.59
C TYR A 288 -2.72 7.12 -18.85
N THR A 289 -2.76 7.11 -17.53
CA THR A 289 -1.71 7.74 -16.72
C THR A 289 -1.17 6.74 -15.71
N THR A 290 0.13 6.83 -15.43
CA THR A 290 0.80 6.08 -14.38
C THR A 290 1.96 6.89 -13.84
N THR A 291 2.55 6.48 -12.74
CA THR A 291 3.71 7.14 -12.14
C THR A 291 4.76 6.11 -11.75
N THR A 292 6.01 6.56 -11.69
CA THR A 292 7.12 5.83 -11.06
C THR A 292 8.07 6.83 -10.40
N SER A 293 9.10 6.36 -9.72
CA SER A 293 10.09 7.23 -9.10
C SER A 293 11.45 6.55 -8.98
N PHE A 294 12.49 7.33 -8.78
CA PHE A 294 13.80 6.85 -8.34
C PHE A 294 14.35 7.73 -7.21
N THR A 295 15.20 7.14 -6.36
CA THR A 295 15.81 7.86 -5.24
C THR A 295 17.33 7.76 -5.33
N PRO A 296 18.04 8.84 -5.70
CA PRO A 296 19.49 8.82 -5.79
C PRO A 296 20.16 8.50 -4.47
N ARG A 297 21.14 7.59 -4.48
CA ARG A 297 21.91 7.12 -3.32
C ARG A 297 23.40 7.53 -3.38
N PHE A 298 23.74 8.58 -4.10
CA PHE A 298 25.12 9.01 -4.30
C PHE A 298 25.95 9.01 -3.01
N ALA A 299 27.20 8.56 -3.08
CA ALA A 299 28.12 8.62 -1.95
C ALA A 299 28.28 10.07 -1.43
N LYS A 300 28.43 10.25 -0.12
CA LYS A 300 28.89 11.54 0.43
C LYS A 300 30.34 11.73 -0.03
N ASN A 301 30.62 12.82 -0.74
CA ASN A 301 31.98 13.33 -0.87
C ASN A 301 32.40 13.95 0.44
#